data_944c86d97863c9f787f7421e74698481
#
_entry.id   944c86d97863c9f787f7421e74698481
#
_cell.length_a   1.000
_cell.length_b   1.000
_cell.length_c   1.000
_cell.angle_alpha   90.00
_cell.angle_beta   90.00
_cell.angle_gamma   90.00
#
_symmetry.space_group_name_H-M   'P 1'
#
loop_
_entity.id
_entity.type
_entity.pdbx_description
1 polymer ?
#
loop_
_entity_poly.entity_id
_entity_poly.type
_entity_poly.pdbx_seq_one_letter_code
_entity_poly.pdbx_strand_id
1 'polypeptide(L)'
;GEIAYGKFLWGGKAAFATVEFYRELMNYRRSLPKYQPDEAGSLIMDAVGENGSITIREVRGLLGVKKSAADAAIARLENQTRLVIGDMQRVYRGPDLHYNGWQTASFCRPEDLFDDSPLPPGPFRAFSSEVKARKSPSESLSFLKEHVLRLAPHATERDLTRLLG
;
A
#
# COMPACT_ATOMS: atom_id res chain seq x y z
N GLY A 1 -11.35 -12.89 -6.13
CA GLY A 1 -10.10 -12.82 -5.39
C GLY A 1 -9.80 -11.38 -5.02
N GLU A 2 -9.35 -11.18 -3.81
CA GLU A 2 -9.03 -9.85 -3.30
C GLU A 2 -7.63 -9.44 -3.77
N ILE A 3 -7.47 -8.16 -4.12
CA ILE A 3 -6.26 -7.63 -4.75
C ILE A 3 -5.81 -6.37 -4.01
N ALA A 4 -4.56 -6.33 -3.58
CA ALA A 4 -3.89 -5.12 -3.16
C ALA A 4 -3.44 -4.33 -4.41
N TYR A 5 -3.65 -3.01 -4.40
CA TYR A 5 -3.21 -2.12 -5.47
C TYR A 5 -2.44 -0.93 -4.90
N GLY A 6 -1.27 -0.63 -5.46
CA GLY A 6 -0.43 0.47 -5.03
C GLY A 6 0.98 0.41 -5.60
N LYS A 7 1.86 1.31 -5.13
CA LYS A 7 3.26 1.41 -5.58
C LYS A 7 4.23 0.67 -4.66
N PHE A 8 3.87 -0.53 -4.26
CA PHE A 8 4.63 -1.33 -3.29
C PHE A 8 5.68 -2.25 -3.93
N LEU A 9 5.73 -2.36 -5.24
CA LEU A 9 6.78 -3.08 -5.94
C LEU A 9 7.78 -2.14 -6.61
N TRP A 10 8.68 -2.71 -7.39
CA TRP A 10 9.80 -2.04 -7.99
C TRP A 10 9.46 -0.78 -8.81
N GLY A 11 10.34 0.24 -8.69
CA GLY A 11 10.36 1.41 -9.57
C GLY A 11 9.24 2.43 -9.32
N GLY A 12 8.53 2.34 -8.19
CA GLY A 12 7.44 3.26 -7.88
C GLY A 12 6.26 3.19 -8.87
N LYS A 13 6.19 2.12 -9.66
CA LYS A 13 5.06 1.84 -10.54
C LYS A 13 3.94 1.18 -9.77
N ALA A 14 2.71 1.48 -10.15
CA ALA A 14 1.55 0.80 -9.59
C ALA A 14 1.57 -0.69 -9.97
N ALA A 15 1.23 -1.53 -9.02
CA ALA A 15 1.20 -2.97 -9.17
C ALA A 15 -0.04 -3.55 -8.49
N PHE A 16 -0.43 -4.73 -8.95
CA PHE A 16 -1.45 -5.56 -8.33
C PHE A 16 -0.78 -6.77 -7.68
N ALA A 17 -1.23 -7.14 -6.50
CA ALA A 17 -0.83 -8.36 -5.83
C ALA A 17 -2.04 -9.04 -5.20
N THR A 18 -2.00 -10.36 -5.12
CA THR A 18 -2.94 -11.05 -4.25
C THR A 18 -2.72 -10.58 -2.81
N VAL A 19 -3.76 -10.59 -2.06
CA VAL A 19 -3.68 -10.14 -0.69
C VAL A 19 -2.77 -11.03 0.16
N GLU A 20 -2.71 -12.34 -0.12
CA GLU A 20 -1.75 -13.25 0.50
C GLU A 20 -0.30 -12.80 0.24
N PHE A 21 0.06 -12.56 -1.03
CA PHE A 21 1.39 -12.05 -1.39
C PHE A 21 1.70 -10.73 -0.69
N TYR A 22 0.74 -9.81 -0.67
CA TYR A 22 0.93 -8.50 -0.06
C TYR A 22 1.15 -8.59 1.46
N ARG A 23 0.46 -9.52 2.15
CA ARG A 23 0.67 -9.76 3.59
C ARG A 23 2.07 -10.28 3.90
N GLU A 24 2.54 -11.24 3.14
CA GLU A 24 3.90 -11.76 3.32
C GLU A 24 4.92 -10.65 3.04
N LEU A 25 4.67 -9.78 2.05
CA LEU A 25 5.50 -8.60 1.79
C LEU A 25 5.49 -7.62 2.97
N MET A 26 4.33 -7.36 3.58
CA MET A 26 4.21 -6.56 4.80
C MET A 26 5.02 -7.16 5.93
N ASN A 27 4.86 -8.46 6.21
CA ASN A 27 5.55 -9.15 7.28
C ASN A 27 7.06 -9.08 7.11
N TYR A 28 7.56 -9.30 5.91
CA TYR A 28 8.99 -9.22 5.61
C TYR A 28 9.51 -7.77 5.69
N ARG A 29 8.92 -6.83 4.94
CA ARG A 29 9.46 -5.45 4.86
C ARG A 29 9.40 -4.71 6.18
N ARG A 30 8.32 -4.84 6.93
CA ARG A 30 8.17 -4.17 8.22
C ARG A 30 9.14 -4.66 9.29
N SER A 31 9.77 -5.82 9.11
CA SER A 31 10.84 -6.31 9.96
C SER A 31 12.18 -5.62 9.70
N LEU A 32 12.33 -4.94 8.57
CA LEU A 32 13.58 -4.33 8.15
C LEU A 32 13.65 -2.83 8.53
N PRO A 33 14.74 -2.37 9.15
CA PRO A 33 14.89 -0.96 9.57
C PRO A 33 14.70 0.05 8.45
N LYS A 34 15.14 -0.28 7.22
CA LYS A 34 15.03 0.61 6.06
C LYS A 34 13.59 0.89 5.59
N TYR A 35 12.62 0.09 6.04
CA TYR A 35 11.21 0.26 5.73
C TYR A 35 10.41 0.88 6.88
N GLN A 36 11.10 1.54 7.83
CA GLN A 36 10.40 2.32 8.84
C GLN A 36 10.09 3.72 8.30
N PRO A 37 8.92 4.30 8.65
CA PRO A 37 8.58 5.68 8.29
C PRO A 37 9.59 6.67 8.85
N ASP A 38 9.93 7.69 8.06
CA ASP A 38 10.61 8.88 8.53
C ASP A 38 9.62 9.82 9.26
N GLU A 39 10.07 10.98 9.71
CA GLU A 39 9.26 11.97 10.41
C GLU A 39 8.02 12.39 9.59
N ALA A 40 8.21 12.71 8.32
CA ALA A 40 7.11 13.06 7.41
C ALA A 40 6.13 11.89 7.22
N GLY A 41 6.66 10.68 7.08
CA GLY A 41 5.87 9.46 7.00
C GLY A 41 5.07 9.21 8.27
N SER A 42 5.64 9.45 9.44
CA SER A 42 4.95 9.31 10.73
C SER A 42 3.78 10.28 10.85
N LEU A 43 3.98 11.56 10.49
CA LEU A 43 2.90 12.55 10.48
C LEU A 43 1.74 12.15 9.55
N ILE A 44 2.06 11.61 8.38
CA ILE A 44 1.03 11.10 7.45
C ILE A 44 0.29 9.91 8.08
N MET A 45 1.02 8.97 8.70
CA MET A 45 0.41 7.79 9.33
C MET A 45 -0.48 8.15 10.51
N ASP A 46 -0.12 9.17 11.30
CA ASP A 46 -0.95 9.70 12.39
C ASP A 46 -2.26 10.27 11.82
N ALA A 47 -2.18 11.11 10.79
CA ALA A 47 -3.36 11.66 10.11
C ALA A 47 -4.27 10.58 9.50
N VAL A 48 -3.69 9.53 8.94
CA VAL A 48 -4.47 8.36 8.45
C VAL A 48 -5.11 7.62 9.62
N GLY A 49 -4.41 7.49 10.74
CA GLY A 49 -4.95 6.88 11.95
C GLY A 49 -6.18 7.60 12.49
N GLU A 50 -6.20 8.93 12.40
CA GLU A 50 -7.31 9.78 12.85
C GLU A 50 -8.49 9.81 11.86
N ASN A 51 -8.19 9.88 10.55
CA ASN A 51 -9.18 10.13 9.50
C ASN A 51 -9.57 8.89 8.69
N GLY A 52 -8.89 7.76 8.89
CA GLY A 52 -9.07 6.51 8.14
C GLY A 52 -8.40 6.50 6.76
N SER A 53 -8.24 7.66 6.13
CA SER A 53 -7.57 7.78 4.81
C SER A 53 -6.99 9.16 4.59
N ILE A 54 -6.15 9.32 3.57
CA ILE A 54 -5.54 10.59 3.19
C ILE A 54 -5.39 10.69 1.66
N THR A 55 -5.56 11.88 1.11
CA THR A 55 -5.30 12.20 -0.30
C THR A 55 -3.99 12.96 -0.47
N ILE A 56 -3.44 13.02 -1.69
CA ILE A 56 -2.25 13.84 -1.99
C ILE A 56 -2.47 15.33 -1.65
N ARG A 57 -3.70 15.82 -1.80
CA ARG A 57 -4.04 17.21 -1.44
C ARG A 57 -3.88 17.47 0.05
N GLU A 58 -4.37 16.54 0.87
CA GLU A 58 -4.27 16.63 2.33
C GLU A 58 -2.83 16.49 2.80
N VAL A 59 -2.05 15.56 2.21
CA VAL A 59 -0.60 15.45 2.49
C VAL A 59 0.14 16.75 2.20
N ARG A 60 -0.20 17.42 1.09
CA ARG A 60 0.39 18.74 0.76
C ARG A 60 0.06 19.79 1.82
N GLY A 61 -1.17 19.82 2.30
CA GLY A 61 -1.58 20.71 3.38
C GLY A 61 -0.89 20.41 4.70
N LEU A 62 -0.85 19.13 5.07
CA LEU A 62 -0.25 18.64 6.30
C LEU A 62 1.26 18.96 6.39
N LEU A 63 2.00 18.69 5.32
CA LEU A 63 3.46 18.84 5.29
C LEU A 63 3.92 20.22 4.76
N GLY A 64 3.03 21.05 4.22
CA GLY A 64 3.40 22.33 3.61
C GLY A 64 4.26 22.18 2.35
N VAL A 65 4.12 21.08 1.57
CA VAL A 65 5.02 20.75 0.47
C VAL A 65 4.35 20.83 -0.92
N LYS A 66 5.17 20.83 -1.97
CA LYS A 66 4.70 20.74 -3.35
C LYS A 66 4.17 19.31 -3.64
N LYS A 67 3.33 19.21 -4.71
CA LYS A 67 2.72 17.94 -5.13
C LYS A 67 3.75 16.82 -5.31
N SER A 68 4.87 17.08 -5.96
CA SER A 68 5.91 16.06 -6.21
C SER A 68 6.51 15.49 -4.93
N ALA A 69 6.68 16.31 -3.88
CA ALA A 69 7.18 15.84 -2.60
C ALA A 69 6.11 15.03 -1.84
N ALA A 70 4.84 15.44 -1.92
CA ALA A 70 3.72 14.66 -1.37
C ALA A 70 3.57 13.30 -2.07
N ASP A 71 3.63 13.28 -3.41
CA ASP A 71 3.62 12.04 -4.21
C ASP A 71 4.78 11.10 -3.81
N ALA A 72 5.98 11.65 -3.59
CA ALA A 72 7.14 10.88 -3.16
C ALA A 72 6.99 10.32 -1.74
N ALA A 73 6.42 11.09 -0.82
CA ALA A 73 6.17 10.64 0.55
C ALA A 73 5.15 9.48 0.58
N ILE A 74 4.05 9.61 -0.14
CA ILE A 74 3.05 8.54 -0.28
C ILE A 74 3.68 7.30 -0.94
N ALA A 75 4.38 7.45 -2.07
CA ALA A 75 5.02 6.32 -2.75
C ALA A 75 6.03 5.59 -1.84
N ARG A 76 6.72 6.31 -0.95
CA ARG A 76 7.60 5.72 0.05
C ARG A 76 6.82 4.89 1.07
N LEU A 77 5.71 5.41 1.59
CA LEU A 77 4.84 4.68 2.53
C LEU A 77 4.17 3.47 1.88
N GLU A 78 3.76 3.56 0.61
CA GLU A 78 3.28 2.41 -0.15
C GLU A 78 4.38 1.35 -0.31
N ASN A 79 5.61 1.75 -0.65
CA ASN A 79 6.76 0.84 -0.73
C ASN A 79 7.12 0.22 0.62
N GLN A 80 6.94 0.94 1.72
CA GLN A 80 7.09 0.45 3.09
C GLN A 80 5.90 -0.42 3.54
N THR A 81 4.92 -0.65 2.66
CA THR A 81 3.68 -1.37 2.95
C THR A 81 2.85 -0.77 4.09
N ARG A 82 2.99 0.54 4.34
CA ARG A 82 2.24 1.27 5.36
C ARG A 82 0.93 1.83 4.83
N LEU A 83 0.90 2.16 3.53
CA LEU A 83 -0.28 2.64 2.83
C LEU A 83 -0.57 1.79 1.59
N VAL A 84 -1.83 1.78 1.21
CA VAL A 84 -2.35 1.19 -0.01
C VAL A 84 -3.44 2.10 -0.58
N ILE A 85 -3.71 2.01 -1.87
CA ILE A 85 -4.84 2.72 -2.47
C ILE A 85 -6.13 2.08 -1.96
N GLY A 86 -6.93 2.84 -1.23
CA GLY A 86 -8.21 2.41 -0.66
C GLY A 86 -9.38 2.71 -1.57
N ASP A 87 -9.43 3.92 -2.14
CA ASP A 87 -10.54 4.35 -2.99
C ASP A 87 -10.06 5.30 -4.09
N MET A 88 -10.86 5.39 -5.15
CA MET A 88 -10.68 6.31 -6.27
C MET A 88 -11.86 7.27 -6.34
N GLN A 89 -11.68 8.46 -5.78
CA GLN A 89 -12.72 9.46 -5.66
C GLN A 89 -12.83 10.29 -6.95
N ARG A 90 -14.07 10.52 -7.40
CA ARG A 90 -14.34 11.43 -8.51
C ARG A 90 -14.09 12.87 -8.12
N VAL A 91 -13.44 13.63 -9.00
CA VAL A 91 -13.17 15.06 -8.79
C VAL A 91 -14.19 15.89 -9.56
N TYR A 92 -14.98 16.65 -8.82
CA TYR A 92 -15.97 17.59 -9.36
C TYR A 92 -15.38 19.00 -9.32
N ARG A 93 -15.58 19.78 -10.38
CA ARG A 93 -15.05 21.14 -10.49
C ARG A 93 -16.13 22.12 -11.02
N GLY A 94 -15.89 23.39 -10.73
CA GLY A 94 -16.78 24.49 -11.16
C GLY A 94 -18.02 24.64 -10.28
N PRO A 95 -18.79 25.73 -10.50
CA PRO A 95 -20.00 26.02 -9.73
C PRO A 95 -21.09 24.96 -9.95
N ASP A 96 -21.11 24.32 -11.12
CA ASP A 96 -22.07 23.27 -11.47
C ASP A 96 -21.65 21.86 -11.05
N LEU A 97 -20.54 21.73 -10.28
CA LEU A 97 -19.98 20.46 -9.82
C LEU A 97 -19.86 19.43 -10.95
N HIS A 98 -19.32 19.86 -12.09
CA HIS A 98 -19.18 19.00 -13.26
C HIS A 98 -18.05 17.97 -13.08
N TYR A 99 -18.34 16.71 -13.36
CA TYR A 99 -17.33 15.65 -13.41
C TYR A 99 -16.62 15.67 -14.76
N ASN A 100 -15.31 15.95 -14.75
CA ASN A 100 -14.50 16.09 -15.96
C ASN A 100 -13.64 14.85 -16.29
N GLY A 101 -14.00 13.67 -15.76
CA GLY A 101 -13.27 12.42 -16.01
C GLY A 101 -12.06 12.18 -15.08
N TRP A 102 -11.74 13.12 -14.19
CA TRP A 102 -10.60 12.97 -13.27
C TRP A 102 -11.00 12.28 -11.97
N GLN A 103 -10.11 11.38 -11.53
CA GLN A 103 -10.21 10.73 -10.23
C GLN A 103 -8.96 11.03 -9.42
N THR A 104 -9.08 11.02 -8.10
CA THR A 104 -7.96 11.08 -7.16
C THR A 104 -7.98 9.86 -6.25
N ALA A 105 -6.81 9.29 -6.00
CA ALA A 105 -6.69 8.20 -5.06
C ALA A 105 -6.73 8.73 -3.63
N SER A 106 -7.42 8.01 -2.74
CA SER A 106 -7.23 8.06 -1.31
C SER A 106 -6.42 6.86 -0.84
N PHE A 107 -5.60 7.06 0.18
CA PHE A 107 -4.70 6.06 0.72
C PHE A 107 -5.10 5.75 2.15
N CYS A 108 -5.15 4.47 2.50
CA CYS A 108 -5.48 3.99 3.84
C CYS A 108 -4.45 2.96 4.30
N ARG A 109 -4.53 2.57 5.57
CA ARG A 109 -3.71 1.46 6.07
C ARG A 109 -4.21 0.15 5.46
N PRO A 110 -3.29 -0.74 5.06
CA PRO A 110 -3.67 -2.08 4.59
C PRO A 110 -4.54 -2.84 5.60
N GLU A 111 -4.26 -2.66 6.88
CA GLU A 111 -5.01 -3.27 7.98
C GLU A 111 -6.48 -2.86 7.98
N ASP A 112 -6.77 -1.60 7.68
CA ASP A 112 -8.14 -1.08 7.64
C ASP A 112 -8.91 -1.59 6.42
N LEU A 113 -8.21 -1.85 5.32
CA LEU A 113 -8.81 -2.36 4.09
C LEU A 113 -8.98 -3.89 4.12
N PHE A 114 -8.06 -4.59 4.75
CA PHE A 114 -7.96 -6.04 4.78
C PHE A 114 -8.14 -6.64 6.18
N ASP A 115 -8.80 -5.93 7.08
CA ASP A 115 -9.00 -6.39 8.46
C ASP A 115 -10.02 -7.54 8.53
N ASP A 116 -9.84 -8.39 9.55
CA ASP A 116 -10.74 -9.51 9.91
C ASP A 116 -11.99 -9.04 10.68
N SER A 117 -12.23 -7.77 10.78
CA SER A 117 -13.38 -7.23 11.50
C SER A 117 -14.68 -7.71 10.84
N PRO A 118 -15.72 -8.10 11.62
CA PRO A 118 -17.00 -8.52 11.09
C PRO A 118 -17.83 -7.33 10.58
N LEU A 119 -17.22 -6.50 9.74
CA LEU A 119 -17.95 -5.45 9.03
C LEU A 119 -18.82 -6.08 7.94
N PRO A 120 -19.97 -5.46 7.62
CA PRO A 120 -20.84 -5.95 6.56
C PRO A 120 -20.07 -6.09 5.25
N PRO A 121 -20.46 -7.04 4.39
CA PRO A 121 -19.72 -7.37 3.18
C PRO A 121 -19.60 -6.13 2.27
N GLY A 122 -18.42 -5.51 2.31
CA GLY A 122 -18.00 -4.51 1.34
C GLY A 122 -17.42 -5.20 0.09
N PRO A 123 -17.07 -4.43 -0.95
CA PRO A 123 -16.43 -4.98 -2.14
C PRO A 123 -15.09 -5.67 -1.85
N PHE A 124 -14.52 -5.43 -0.68
CA PHE A 124 -13.32 -6.07 -0.17
C PHE A 124 -13.67 -6.90 1.05
N ARG A 125 -13.53 -8.21 0.95
CA ARG A 125 -13.66 -9.10 2.11
C ARG A 125 -12.48 -8.92 3.05
N ALA A 126 -12.78 -8.80 4.32
CA ALA A 126 -11.79 -8.92 5.36
C ALA A 126 -11.07 -10.29 5.28
N PHE A 127 -9.79 -10.31 5.63
CA PHE A 127 -9.06 -11.56 5.79
C PHE A 127 -9.58 -12.34 6.98
N SER A 128 -9.73 -13.63 6.85
CA SER A 128 -9.95 -14.47 8.00
C SER A 128 -8.71 -14.47 8.91
N SER A 129 -8.94 -14.58 10.21
CA SER A 129 -7.87 -14.66 11.21
C SER A 129 -6.92 -15.85 10.98
N GLU A 130 -7.37 -16.87 10.27
CA GLU A 130 -6.56 -18.02 9.87
C GLU A 130 -5.48 -17.70 8.84
N VAL A 131 -5.65 -16.61 8.08
CA VAL A 131 -4.72 -16.15 7.04
C VAL A 131 -3.73 -15.10 7.56
N LYS A 132 -3.89 -14.61 8.81
CA LYS A 132 -2.84 -13.76 9.40
C LYS A 132 -1.54 -14.54 9.42
N ALA A 133 -0.59 -14.08 8.61
CA ALA A 133 0.71 -14.74 8.46
C ALA A 133 1.34 -14.93 9.84
N ARG A 134 1.44 -16.16 10.26
CA ARG A 134 2.18 -16.55 11.47
C ARG A 134 3.61 -16.93 11.15
N LYS A 135 4.03 -16.65 9.90
CA LYS A 135 5.37 -16.92 9.42
C LYS A 135 6.37 -15.92 10.01
N SER A 136 7.57 -16.38 10.24
CA SER A 136 8.70 -15.48 10.50
C SER A 136 9.00 -14.62 9.26
N PRO A 137 9.65 -13.45 9.38
CA PRO A 137 10.04 -12.65 8.24
C PRO A 137 10.88 -13.39 7.19
N SER A 138 11.72 -14.34 7.61
CA SER A 138 12.51 -15.18 6.71
C SER A 138 11.65 -16.18 5.92
N GLU A 139 10.65 -16.78 6.54
CA GLU A 139 9.70 -17.67 5.88
C GLU A 139 8.83 -16.89 4.88
N SER A 140 8.42 -15.66 5.24
CA SER A 140 7.73 -14.78 4.31
C SER A 140 8.60 -14.43 3.10
N LEU A 141 9.88 -14.12 3.29
CA LEU A 141 10.81 -13.89 2.17
C LEU A 141 10.93 -15.12 1.27
N SER A 142 11.03 -16.32 1.85
CA SER A 142 11.10 -17.57 1.07
C SER A 142 9.84 -17.78 0.25
N PHE A 143 8.67 -17.60 0.83
CA PHE A 143 7.39 -17.65 0.12
C PHE A 143 7.33 -16.64 -1.04
N LEU A 144 7.74 -15.39 -0.79
CA LEU A 144 7.75 -14.33 -1.82
C LEU A 144 8.67 -14.67 -2.99
N LYS A 145 9.89 -15.16 -2.69
CA LYS A 145 10.86 -15.58 -3.71
C LYS A 145 10.31 -16.73 -4.55
N GLU A 146 9.78 -17.76 -3.91
CA GLU A 146 9.17 -18.90 -4.60
C GLU A 146 8.00 -18.47 -5.49
N HIS A 147 7.14 -17.58 -5.00
CA HIS A 147 6.02 -17.05 -5.77
C HIS A 147 6.49 -16.28 -7.01
N VAL A 148 7.49 -15.42 -6.87
CA VAL A 148 8.08 -14.67 -8.00
C VAL A 148 8.74 -15.61 -9.00
N LEU A 149 9.52 -16.59 -8.56
CA LEU A 149 10.19 -17.55 -9.43
C LEU A 149 9.19 -18.44 -10.19
N ARG A 150 8.04 -18.76 -9.60
CA ARG A 150 6.97 -19.47 -10.30
C ARG A 150 6.40 -18.66 -11.47
N LEU A 151 6.30 -17.33 -11.33
CA LEU A 151 5.80 -16.44 -12.37
C LEU A 151 6.90 -16.02 -13.37
N ALA A 152 8.12 -15.92 -12.89
CA ALA A 152 9.30 -15.50 -13.66
C ALA A 152 10.49 -16.44 -13.37
N PRO A 153 10.53 -17.65 -13.97
CA PRO A 153 11.55 -18.67 -13.67
C PRO A 153 12.99 -18.23 -13.96
N HIS A 154 13.17 -17.20 -14.77
CA HIS A 154 14.50 -16.67 -15.12
C HIS A 154 14.94 -15.48 -14.25
N ALA A 155 14.16 -15.10 -13.23
CA ALA A 155 14.53 -14.02 -12.33
C ALA A 155 15.80 -14.38 -11.54
N THR A 156 16.75 -13.46 -11.52
CA THR A 156 18.00 -13.63 -10.78
C THR A 156 17.82 -13.22 -9.31
N GLU A 157 18.76 -13.61 -8.44
CA GLU A 157 18.76 -13.12 -7.04
C GLU A 157 18.82 -11.58 -6.95
N ARG A 158 19.46 -10.93 -7.92
CA ARG A 158 19.47 -9.47 -8.02
C ARG A 158 18.09 -8.91 -8.31
N ASP A 159 17.34 -9.56 -9.21
CA ASP A 159 15.97 -9.16 -9.53
C ASP A 159 15.03 -9.36 -8.34
N LEU A 160 15.16 -10.49 -7.64
CA LEU A 160 14.41 -10.78 -6.42
C LEU A 160 14.70 -9.74 -5.32
N THR A 161 15.97 -9.44 -5.08
CA THR A 161 16.37 -8.41 -4.10
C THR A 161 15.84 -7.03 -4.49
N ARG A 162 15.86 -6.69 -5.78
CA ARG A 162 15.37 -5.42 -6.27
C ARG A 162 13.85 -5.28 -6.18
N LEU A 163 13.13 -6.39 -6.34
CA LEU A 163 11.67 -6.44 -6.29
C LEU A 163 11.15 -6.46 -4.85
N LEU A 164 11.76 -7.30 -4.03
CA LEU A 164 11.26 -7.57 -2.68
C LEU A 164 11.88 -6.66 -1.62
N GLY A 165 13.09 -6.20 -1.85
CA GLY A 165 13.84 -5.30 -0.97
C GLY A 165 15.14 -5.87 -0.48
#